data_65e0f588c279f379e53bd567897c3aa9
#
_entry.id   65e0f588c279f379e53bd567897c3aa9
#
_cell.length_a   1.000
_cell.length_b   1.000
_cell.length_c   1.000
_cell.angle_alpha   90.00
_cell.angle_beta   90.00
_cell.angle_gamma   90.00
#
_symmetry.space_group_name_H-M   'P 1'
#
loop_
_entity.id
_entity.type
_entity.pdbx_description
1 polymer ?
#
loop_
_entity_poly.entity_id
_entity_poly.type
_entity_poly.pdbx_seq_one_letter_code
_entity_poly.pdbx_strand_id
1 'polypeptide(L)'
;MDSPIRKLTLNCPRVLEPTLLDMLDSLEDLPGYTILHAFGRGSSIDQLNQREQVRGAMDTLMVIMILPQSQIDQVLSAVASNFSHTQISYWVEPVLDFARLQ
;
A
#
# COMPACT_ATOMS: atom_id res chain seq x y z
N MET A 1 9.52 13.32 -20.55
CA MET A 1 8.76 14.00 -19.50
C MET A 1 8.67 13.16 -18.29
N ASP A 2 8.98 13.75 -17.18
CA ASP A 2 8.93 13.04 -15.93
C ASP A 2 7.51 12.96 -15.42
N SER A 3 7.18 11.83 -14.85
CA SER A 3 5.90 11.68 -14.19
C SER A 3 5.87 12.51 -12.91
N PRO A 4 4.70 13.03 -12.54
CA PRO A 4 4.60 13.73 -11.27
C PRO A 4 4.86 12.78 -10.11
N ILE A 5 5.47 13.32 -9.08
CA ILE A 5 5.73 12.58 -7.86
C ILE A 5 4.47 12.55 -7.01
N ARG A 6 4.17 11.40 -6.47
CA ARG A 6 2.98 11.22 -5.65
C ARG A 6 3.28 10.27 -4.51
N LYS A 7 2.39 10.27 -3.55
CA LYS A 7 2.47 9.37 -2.41
C LYS A 7 1.48 8.23 -2.60
N LEU A 8 2.00 7.02 -2.63
CA LEU A 8 1.17 5.82 -2.67
C LEU A 8 1.12 5.23 -1.28
N THR A 9 -0.07 4.93 -0.81
CA THR A 9 -0.26 4.17 0.42
C THR A 9 -1.00 2.89 0.07
N LEU A 10 -0.40 1.77 0.41
CA LEU A 10 -1.07 0.48 0.37
C LEU A 10 -1.56 0.16 1.76
N ASN A 11 -2.76 -0.38 1.86
CA ASN A 11 -3.31 -0.77 3.15
C ASN A 11 -3.80 -2.21 3.02
N CYS A 12 -3.34 -3.08 3.89
CA CYS A 12 -3.70 -4.49 3.77
C CYS A 12 -3.74 -5.14 5.15
N PRO A 13 -4.35 -6.32 5.24
CA PRO A 13 -4.28 -7.09 6.48
C PRO A 13 -2.84 -7.43 6.81
N ARG A 14 -2.50 -7.33 8.09
CA ARG A 14 -1.13 -7.53 8.53
C ARG A 14 -0.61 -8.93 8.25
N VAL A 15 -1.50 -9.89 8.14
CA VAL A 15 -1.11 -11.26 7.85
C VAL A 15 -0.42 -11.38 6.49
N LEU A 16 -0.65 -10.42 5.59
CA LEU A 16 -0.04 -10.45 4.27
C LEU A 16 1.35 -9.79 4.24
N GLU A 17 1.82 -9.30 5.38
CA GLU A 17 3.05 -8.53 5.40
C GLU A 17 4.24 -9.26 4.78
N PRO A 18 4.57 -10.50 5.16
CA PRO A 18 5.77 -11.11 4.59
C PRO A 18 5.68 -11.26 3.08
N THR A 19 4.53 -11.68 2.58
CA THR A 19 4.37 -11.90 1.16
C THR A 19 4.39 -10.58 0.38
N LEU A 20 3.74 -9.57 0.92
CA LEU A 20 3.72 -8.27 0.26
C LEU A 20 5.11 -7.66 0.20
N LEU A 21 5.84 -7.69 1.31
CA LEU A 21 7.17 -7.09 1.33
C LEU A 21 8.14 -7.85 0.45
N ASP A 22 8.04 -9.18 0.41
CA ASP A 22 8.86 -9.96 -0.50
C ASP A 22 8.63 -9.55 -1.95
N MET A 23 7.37 -9.34 -2.31
CA MET A 23 7.06 -8.92 -3.67
C MET A 23 7.60 -7.53 -3.95
N LEU A 24 7.43 -6.59 -3.02
CA LEU A 24 7.94 -5.24 -3.22
C LEU A 24 9.47 -5.25 -3.36
N ASP A 25 10.13 -6.06 -2.54
CA ASP A 25 11.59 -6.13 -2.59
C ASP A 25 12.09 -6.75 -3.89
N SER A 26 11.25 -7.47 -4.59
CA SER A 26 11.63 -8.05 -5.87
C SER A 26 11.51 -7.06 -7.03
N LEU A 27 10.88 -5.92 -6.83
CA LEU A 27 10.71 -4.94 -7.89
C LEU A 27 11.99 -4.12 -8.03
N GLU A 28 12.49 -4.05 -9.27
CA GLU A 28 13.69 -3.28 -9.53
C GLU A 28 13.40 -1.80 -9.46
N ASP A 29 14.38 -1.05 -9.04
CA ASP A 29 14.32 0.40 -9.03
C ASP A 29 13.33 1.00 -8.05
N LEU A 30 12.79 0.18 -7.15
CA LEU A 30 11.93 0.73 -6.11
C LEU A 30 12.82 1.34 -5.03
N PRO A 31 12.75 2.66 -4.82
CA PRO A 31 13.73 3.31 -3.93
C PRO A 31 13.56 2.96 -2.47
N GLY A 32 12.39 2.54 -2.06
CA GLY A 32 12.19 2.19 -0.68
C GLY A 32 10.78 2.48 -0.25
N TYR A 33 10.47 2.11 0.97
CA TYR A 33 9.13 2.31 1.50
C TYR A 33 9.18 2.38 3.01
N THR A 34 8.15 2.98 3.58
CA THR A 34 7.97 3.06 5.02
C THR A 34 6.80 2.19 5.43
N ILE A 35 6.95 1.48 6.52
CA ILE A 35 5.94 0.56 7.01
C ILE A 35 5.37 1.10 8.30
N LEU A 36 4.04 1.07 8.41
CA LEU A 36 3.35 1.36 9.66
C LEU A 36 2.45 0.19 10.00
N HIS A 37 2.52 -0.26 11.22
CA HIS A 37 1.55 -1.21 11.75
C HIS A 37 0.46 -0.41 12.43
N ALA A 38 -0.78 -0.70 12.08
CA ALA A 38 -1.89 0.11 12.52
C ALA A 38 -3.09 -0.76 12.86
N PHE A 39 -4.09 -0.13 13.40
CA PHE A 39 -5.35 -0.77 13.76
C PHE A 39 -6.42 -0.13 12.89
N GLY A 40 -7.05 -0.94 12.05
CA GLY A 40 -8.19 -0.47 11.31
C GLY A 40 -9.45 -0.69 12.11
N ARG A 41 -10.36 0.26 12.06
CA ARG A 41 -11.63 0.14 12.76
C ARG A 41 -12.75 0.60 11.87
N GLY A 42 -13.91 0.04 12.11
CA GLY A 42 -15.06 0.39 11.34
C GLY A 42 -15.26 -0.54 10.17
N SER A 43 -16.38 -0.40 9.53
CA SER A 43 -16.68 -1.24 8.41
C SER A 43 -15.89 -0.78 7.21
N SER A 44 -15.39 -1.71 6.53
CA SER A 44 -14.85 -1.44 5.24
C SER A 44 -15.98 -1.35 4.25
N ILE A 45 -15.77 -0.55 3.27
CA ILE A 45 -16.67 -0.50 2.15
C ILE A 45 -16.65 -1.81 1.42
N ASP A 46 -15.58 -2.54 1.55
CA ASP A 46 -15.31 -3.67 0.71
C ASP A 46 -15.92 -4.93 1.22
N GLN A 47 -16.91 -4.90 1.96
CA GLN A 47 -17.52 -6.10 2.46
C GLN A 47 -16.51 -7.02 3.07
N LEU A 48 -15.84 -6.55 4.06
CA LEU A 48 -15.06 -7.41 4.90
C LEU A 48 -15.91 -8.56 5.36
N ASN A 49 -15.29 -9.66 5.66
CA ASN A 49 -16.07 -10.75 6.18
C ASN A 49 -16.77 -10.29 7.46
N GLN A 50 -17.87 -10.93 7.75
CA GLN A 50 -18.71 -10.48 8.83
C GLN A 50 -18.06 -10.56 10.19
N ARG A 51 -17.13 -11.48 10.34
CA ARG A 51 -16.45 -11.60 11.62
C ARG A 51 -15.62 -10.37 11.92
N GLU A 52 -14.94 -9.86 10.91
CA GLU A 52 -14.14 -8.66 11.10
C GLU A 52 -15.01 -7.47 11.39
N GLN A 53 -16.11 -7.38 10.70
CA GLN A 53 -17.04 -6.27 10.96
C GLN A 53 -17.56 -6.32 12.39
N VAL A 54 -17.85 -7.50 12.87
CA VAL A 54 -18.36 -7.63 14.23
C VAL A 54 -17.33 -7.19 15.25
N ARG A 55 -16.07 -7.55 15.02
CA ARG A 55 -15.03 -7.11 15.93
C ARG A 55 -14.79 -5.62 15.86
N GLY A 56 -14.99 -5.05 14.69
CA GLY A 56 -14.79 -3.63 14.52
C GLY A 56 -13.36 -3.17 14.49
N ALA A 57 -12.40 -4.10 14.45
CA ALA A 57 -10.99 -3.74 14.43
C ALA A 57 -10.19 -4.83 13.76
N MET A 58 -9.11 -4.45 13.12
CA MET A 58 -8.24 -5.38 12.42
C MET A 58 -6.82 -4.83 12.42
N ASP A 59 -5.84 -5.70 12.64
CA ASP A 59 -4.45 -5.33 12.48
C ASP A 59 -4.16 -5.09 11.02
N THR A 60 -3.62 -3.93 10.69
CA THR A 60 -3.33 -3.58 9.32
C THR A 60 -1.89 -3.19 9.14
N LEU A 61 -1.45 -3.28 7.91
CA LEU A 61 -0.16 -2.83 7.47
C LEU A 61 -0.37 -1.71 6.48
N MET A 62 0.33 -0.60 6.69
CA MET A 62 0.34 0.48 5.72
C MET A 62 1.75 0.61 5.18
N VAL A 63 1.87 0.60 3.86
CA VAL A 63 3.16 0.76 3.20
C VAL A 63 3.09 2.06 2.41
N ILE A 64 4.02 2.95 2.69
CA ILE A 64 4.00 4.30 2.14
C ILE A 64 5.22 4.49 1.25
N MET A 65 4.98 4.98 0.04
CA MET A 65 6.04 5.23 -0.94
C MET A 65 5.82 6.56 -1.61
N ILE A 66 6.92 7.28 -1.83
CA ILE A 66 6.90 8.52 -2.61
C ILE A 66 7.59 8.21 -3.93
N LEU A 67 6.83 8.21 -5.01
CA LEU A 67 7.31 7.71 -6.30
C LEU A 67 6.74 8.53 -7.44
N PRO A 68 7.42 8.54 -8.59
CA PRO A 68 6.76 9.03 -9.81
C PRO A 68 5.54 8.17 -10.14
N GLN A 69 4.56 8.79 -10.74
CA GLN A 69 3.32 8.08 -11.07
C GLN A 69 3.57 6.84 -11.90
N SER A 70 4.54 6.86 -12.79
CA SER A 70 4.83 5.70 -13.61
C SER A 70 5.27 4.50 -12.78
N GLN A 71 6.03 4.75 -11.72
CA GLN A 71 6.41 3.66 -10.82
C GLN A 71 5.24 3.22 -9.95
N ILE A 72 4.38 4.14 -9.55
CA ILE A 72 3.17 3.76 -8.82
C ILE A 72 2.34 2.80 -9.64
N ASP A 73 2.21 3.09 -10.93
CA ASP A 73 1.46 2.21 -11.82
C ASP A 73 2.07 0.82 -11.88
N GLN A 74 3.40 0.73 -11.88
CA GLN A 74 4.08 -0.56 -11.86
C GLN A 74 3.83 -1.31 -10.56
N VAL A 75 3.89 -0.62 -9.43
CA VAL A 75 3.64 -1.25 -8.15
C VAL A 75 2.21 -1.77 -8.10
N LEU A 76 1.25 -0.95 -8.51
CA LEU A 76 -0.15 -1.37 -8.45
C LEU A 76 -0.42 -2.55 -9.37
N SER A 77 0.22 -2.58 -10.52
CA SER A 77 0.08 -3.71 -11.42
C SER A 77 0.64 -4.98 -10.80
N ALA A 78 1.79 -4.89 -10.15
CA ALA A 78 2.40 -6.04 -9.49
C ALA A 78 1.54 -6.53 -8.33
N VAL A 79 0.97 -5.60 -7.55
CA VAL A 79 0.08 -6.00 -6.46
C VAL A 79 -1.14 -6.71 -7.02
N ALA A 80 -1.74 -6.17 -8.05
CA ALA A 80 -2.94 -6.77 -8.63
C ALA A 80 -2.66 -8.16 -9.17
N SER A 81 -1.47 -8.37 -9.74
CA SER A 81 -1.12 -9.68 -10.30
C SER A 81 -0.86 -10.73 -9.24
N ASN A 82 -0.34 -10.32 -8.10
CA ASN A 82 0.10 -11.26 -7.07
C ASN A 82 -0.89 -11.45 -5.93
N PHE A 83 -1.85 -10.57 -5.79
CA PHE A 83 -2.74 -10.58 -4.65
C PHE A 83 -4.20 -10.46 -5.08
N SER A 84 -4.61 -11.30 -6.02
CA SER A 84 -6.02 -11.31 -6.40
C SER A 84 -6.85 -11.84 -5.23
N HIS A 85 -8.04 -11.30 -5.08
CA HIS A 85 -8.99 -11.72 -4.05
C HIS A 85 -8.55 -11.39 -2.62
N THR A 86 -7.61 -10.47 -2.47
CA THR A 86 -7.21 -10.01 -1.14
C THR A 86 -7.86 -8.68 -0.85
N GLN A 87 -7.76 -8.30 0.42
CA GLN A 87 -8.35 -7.03 0.87
C GLN A 87 -7.29 -5.95 0.92
N ILE A 88 -6.62 -5.75 -0.19
CA ILE A 88 -5.63 -4.69 -0.28
C ILE A 88 -6.28 -3.50 -0.94
N SER A 89 -6.23 -2.37 -0.25
CA SER A 89 -6.69 -1.12 -0.81
C SER A 89 -5.51 -0.17 -0.93
N TYR A 90 -5.71 0.89 -1.67
CA TYR A 90 -4.67 1.88 -1.82
C TYR A 90 -5.27 3.25 -2.08
N TRP A 91 -4.47 4.27 -1.87
CA TRP A 91 -4.82 5.60 -2.34
C TRP A 91 -3.56 6.32 -2.74
N VAL A 92 -3.73 7.35 -3.54
CA VAL A 92 -2.63 8.13 -4.08
C VAL A 92 -2.92 9.59 -3.77
N GLU A 93 -1.90 10.28 -3.29
CA GLU A 93 -2.01 11.67 -2.92
C GLU A 93 -0.96 12.50 -3.65
N PRO A 94 -1.26 13.75 -3.98
CA PRO A 94 -0.24 14.61 -4.57
C PRO A 94 0.84 14.94 -3.54
N VAL A 95 2.06 15.12 -4.04
CA VAL A 95 3.18 15.56 -3.22
C VAL A 95 3.69 16.84 -3.85
N LEU A 96 3.64 17.93 -3.10
CA LEU A 96 4.01 19.22 -3.64
C LEU A 96 5.51 19.39 -3.76
N ASP A 97 6.24 18.74 -2.87
CA ASP A 97 7.69 18.89 -2.86
C ASP A 97 8.28 17.69 -2.13
N PHE A 98 9.37 17.18 -2.64
CA PHE A 98 10.06 16.09 -1.99
C PHE A 98 11.53 16.16 -2.35
N ALA A 99 12.38 16.23 -1.33
CA ALA A 99 13.81 16.23 -1.53
C ALA A 99 14.48 15.75 -0.26
N ARG A 100 15.69 15.28 -0.43
CA ARG A 100 16.48 14.88 0.71
C ARG A 100 17.21 16.11 1.25
N LEU A 101 17.11 16.32 2.53
CA LEU A 101 17.87 17.41 3.16
C LEU A 101 19.30 16.98 3.30
N GLN A 102 20.21 17.90 3.01
CA GLN A 102 21.63 17.62 3.07
C GLN A 102 22.23 18.08 4.38
#